data_b0f03cd03ae41773c8a199ae69b1ab2b
#
_entry.id   b0f03cd03ae41773c8a199ae69b1ab2b
#
_cell.length_a   1.000
_cell.length_b   1.000
_cell.length_c   1.000
_cell.angle_alpha   90.00
_cell.angle_beta   90.00
_cell.angle_gamma   90.00
#
_symmetry.space_group_name_H-M   'P 1'
#
loop_
_entity.id
_entity.type
_entity.pdbx_description
1 polymer ?
#
loop_
_entity_poly.entity_id
_entity_poly.type
_entity_poly.pdbx_seq_one_letter_code
_entity_poly.pdbx_strand_id
1 'polypeptide(L)'
;KSLLEDGTKKINEKIFEEALELIEAASSEVNETKKKKVIHETADLWFHTMVLLENEGLELEEVLSELESRLGTSGHEEKSSR
;
A
#
# COMPACT_ATOMS: atom_id res chain seq x y z
N LYS A 1 7.46 -25.70 -10.73
CA LYS A 1 7.17 -24.64 -9.85
C LYS A 1 8.33 -23.72 -9.63
N SER A 2 8.17 -22.49 -9.82
CA SER A 2 9.26 -21.54 -9.77
C SER A 2 9.36 -20.87 -8.41
N LEU A 3 10.56 -20.35 -8.13
CA LEU A 3 10.76 -19.59 -6.91
C LEU A 3 9.93 -18.33 -6.92
N LEU A 4 9.70 -17.78 -8.10
CA LEU A 4 8.88 -16.58 -8.22
C LEU A 4 7.47 -16.85 -7.74
N GLU A 5 6.92 -18.00 -8.11
CA GLU A 5 5.58 -18.34 -7.66
C GLU A 5 5.51 -18.42 -6.15
N ASP A 6 6.52 -19.09 -5.57
CA ASP A 6 6.58 -19.20 -4.12
C ASP A 6 6.75 -17.83 -3.48
N GLY A 7 7.59 -17.00 -4.09
CA GLY A 7 7.82 -15.67 -3.58
C GLY A 7 6.57 -14.83 -3.59
N THR A 8 5.85 -14.87 -4.71
CA THR A 8 4.61 -14.11 -4.81
C THR A 8 3.60 -14.54 -3.77
N LYS A 9 3.47 -15.84 -3.57
CA LYS A 9 2.53 -16.34 -2.59
C LYS A 9 2.84 -15.83 -1.20
N LYS A 10 4.10 -15.90 -0.81
CA LYS A 10 4.51 -15.44 0.51
C LYS A 10 4.32 -13.94 0.66
N ILE A 11 4.64 -13.19 -0.37
CA ILE A 11 4.48 -11.76 -0.34
C ILE A 11 3.00 -11.41 -0.18
N ASN A 12 2.15 -12.10 -0.92
CA ASN A 12 0.71 -11.86 -0.83
C ASN A 12 0.18 -12.16 0.57
N GLU A 13 0.70 -13.20 1.19
CA GLU A 13 0.28 -13.54 2.55
C GLU A 13 0.67 -12.42 3.52
N LYS A 14 1.86 -11.87 3.34
CA LYS A 14 2.30 -10.78 4.21
C LYS A 14 1.44 -9.54 4.01
N ILE A 15 1.14 -9.22 2.76
CA ILE A 15 0.30 -8.07 2.49
C ILE A 15 -1.07 -8.24 3.13
N PHE A 16 -1.64 -9.43 3.03
CA PHE A 16 -2.94 -9.70 3.64
C PHE A 16 -2.87 -9.52 5.15
N GLU A 17 -1.84 -10.08 5.78
CA GLU A 17 -1.66 -9.96 7.22
C GLU A 17 -1.55 -8.51 7.64
N GLU A 18 -0.77 -7.74 6.92
CA GLU A 18 -0.52 -6.37 7.31
C GLU A 18 -1.70 -5.46 7.04
N ALA A 19 -2.48 -5.79 6.01
CA ALA A 19 -3.72 -5.06 5.79
C ALA A 19 -4.67 -5.28 6.96
N LEU A 20 -4.75 -6.51 7.45
CA LEU A 20 -5.60 -6.80 8.61
C LEU A 20 -5.11 -6.08 9.85
N GLU A 21 -3.80 -6.06 10.05
CA GLU A 21 -3.23 -5.39 11.22
C GLU A 21 -3.48 -3.89 11.16
N LEU A 22 -3.40 -3.32 9.97
CA LEU A 22 -3.69 -1.91 9.81
C LEU A 22 -5.15 -1.62 10.15
N ILE A 23 -6.05 -2.46 9.65
CA ILE A 23 -7.47 -2.28 9.94
C ILE A 23 -7.73 -2.37 11.44
N GLU A 24 -7.09 -3.34 12.10
CA GLU A 24 -7.22 -3.49 13.54
C GLU A 24 -6.72 -2.27 14.27
N ALA A 25 -5.57 -1.78 13.88
CA ALA A 25 -4.99 -0.61 14.52
C ALA A 25 -5.91 0.59 14.36
N ALA A 26 -6.47 0.74 13.16
CA ALA A 26 -7.34 1.87 12.88
C ALA A 26 -8.68 1.77 13.60
N SER A 27 -9.05 0.57 14.02
CA SER A 27 -10.33 0.35 14.69
C SER A 27 -10.28 0.59 16.19
N SER A 28 -9.09 0.79 16.75
CA SER A 28 -8.96 0.98 18.19
C SER A 28 -9.30 2.41 18.56
N GLU A 29 -9.35 2.68 19.87
CA GLU A 29 -9.68 4.01 20.34
C GLU A 29 -8.61 5.02 19.97
N VAL A 30 -9.05 6.23 19.69
CA VAL A 30 -8.13 7.29 19.30
C VAL A 30 -7.24 7.68 20.47
N ASN A 31 -5.94 7.55 20.29
CA ASN A 31 -4.97 8.02 21.24
C ASN A 31 -3.60 7.99 20.56
N GLU A 32 -2.59 8.39 21.28
CA GLU A 32 -1.25 8.50 20.70
C GLU A 32 -0.70 7.14 20.29
N THR A 33 -1.01 6.11 21.05
CA THR A 33 -0.56 4.77 20.74
C THR A 33 -1.19 4.28 19.44
N LYS A 34 -2.48 4.57 19.25
CA LYS A 34 -3.14 4.18 18.01
C LYS A 34 -2.50 4.85 16.81
N LYS A 35 -2.19 6.14 16.94
CA LYS A 35 -1.59 6.87 15.83
C LYS A 35 -0.27 6.24 15.41
N LYS A 36 0.57 5.93 16.39
CA LYS A 36 1.85 5.32 16.09
C LYS A 36 1.68 3.95 15.46
N LYS A 37 0.72 3.21 15.95
CA LYS A 37 0.48 1.88 15.43
C LYS A 37 -0.02 1.93 14.00
N VAL A 38 -0.93 2.86 13.69
CA VAL A 38 -1.43 3.00 12.33
C VAL A 38 -0.29 3.36 11.38
N ILE A 39 0.58 4.26 11.81
CA ILE A 39 1.73 4.62 10.98
C ILE A 39 2.63 3.42 10.74
N HIS A 40 2.90 2.68 11.79
CA HIS A 40 3.76 1.51 11.69
C HIS A 40 3.17 0.46 10.75
N GLU A 41 1.90 0.16 10.91
CA GLU A 41 1.28 -0.86 10.07
C GLU A 41 1.14 -0.40 8.63
N THR A 42 0.92 0.90 8.43
CA THR A 42 0.87 1.44 7.08
C THR A 42 2.23 1.30 6.39
N ALA A 43 3.29 1.60 7.13
CA ALA A 43 4.64 1.47 6.59
C ALA A 43 4.95 0.02 6.23
N ASP A 44 4.54 -0.92 7.09
CA ASP A 44 4.75 -2.34 6.82
C ASP A 44 4.00 -2.77 5.56
N LEU A 45 2.76 -2.33 5.44
CA LEU A 45 1.95 -2.69 4.29
C LEU A 45 2.57 -2.12 3.00
N TRP A 46 2.97 -0.86 3.05
CA TRP A 46 3.60 -0.23 1.89
C TRP A 46 4.90 -0.93 1.52
N PHE A 47 5.68 -1.29 2.53
CA PHE A 47 6.93 -1.98 2.29
C PHE A 47 6.72 -3.28 1.53
N HIS A 48 5.78 -4.09 2.00
CA HIS A 48 5.53 -5.37 1.33
C HIS A 48 4.87 -5.20 -0.02
N THR A 49 4.10 -4.13 -0.19
CA THR A 49 3.53 -3.82 -1.49
C THR A 49 4.66 -3.49 -2.48
N MET A 50 5.66 -2.74 -2.01
CA MET A 50 6.80 -2.43 -2.87
C MET A 50 7.61 -3.68 -3.19
N VAL A 51 7.70 -4.61 -2.24
CA VAL A 51 8.37 -5.87 -2.51
C VAL A 51 7.61 -6.64 -3.58
N LEU A 52 6.29 -6.60 -3.54
CA LEU A 52 5.48 -7.26 -4.55
C LEU A 52 5.76 -6.66 -5.93
N LEU A 53 5.81 -5.34 -6.01
CA LEU A 53 6.09 -4.68 -7.29
C LEU A 53 7.44 -5.15 -7.83
N GLU A 54 8.44 -5.17 -6.98
CA GLU A 54 9.76 -5.63 -7.39
C GLU A 54 9.70 -7.06 -7.92
N ASN A 55 8.97 -7.91 -7.21
CA ASN A 55 8.85 -9.30 -7.61
C ASN A 55 8.12 -9.47 -8.93
N GLU A 56 7.24 -8.53 -9.26
CA GLU A 56 6.49 -8.55 -10.51
C GLU A 56 7.22 -7.82 -11.63
N GLY A 57 8.38 -7.26 -11.35
CA GLY A 57 9.13 -6.53 -12.35
C GLY A 57 8.56 -5.17 -12.67
N LEU A 58 7.85 -4.60 -11.71
CA LEU A 58 7.23 -3.31 -11.92
C LEU A 58 7.98 -2.24 -11.13
N GLU A 59 7.90 -1.01 -11.62
CA GLU A 59 8.57 0.11 -10.98
C GLU A 59 7.60 0.89 -10.12
N LEU A 60 8.11 1.38 -9.00
CA LEU A 60 7.30 2.22 -8.13
C LEU A 60 6.75 3.42 -8.89
N GLU A 61 7.55 3.96 -9.80
CA GLU A 61 7.13 5.12 -10.59
C GLU A 61 5.85 4.87 -11.37
N GLU A 62 5.63 3.62 -11.78
CA GLU A 62 4.41 3.31 -12.53
C GLU A 62 3.19 3.47 -11.65
N VAL A 63 3.32 3.10 -10.37
CA VAL A 63 2.22 3.27 -9.43
C VAL A 63 2.02 4.75 -9.13
N LEU A 64 3.11 5.46 -8.93
CA LEU A 64 3.02 6.89 -8.64
C LEU A 64 2.39 7.64 -9.81
N SER A 65 2.73 7.27 -11.03
CA SER A 65 2.12 7.86 -12.22
C SER A 65 0.62 7.62 -12.24
N GLU A 66 0.23 6.41 -11.91
CA GLU A 66 -1.19 6.09 -11.88
C GLU A 66 -1.92 6.91 -10.84
N LEU A 67 -1.31 7.06 -9.67
CA LEU A 67 -1.90 7.87 -8.61
C LEU A 67 -2.00 9.34 -9.02
N GLU A 68 -0.95 9.82 -9.64
CA GLU A 68 -0.93 11.20 -10.09
C GLU A 68 -2.05 11.45 -11.08
N SER A 69 -2.27 10.50 -11.97
CA SER A 69 -3.33 10.59 -12.95
C SER A 69 -4.69 10.70 -12.27
N ARG A 70 -4.89 9.97 -11.20
CA ARG A 70 -6.17 9.99 -10.52
C ARG A 70 -6.37 11.22 -9.64
N LEU A 71 -5.30 11.63 -8.99
CA LEU A 71 -5.41 12.72 -8.03
C LEU A 71 -5.13 14.08 -8.64
N GLY A 72 -4.07 14.14 -9.42
CA GLY A 72 -3.66 15.41 -10.00
C GLY A 72 -4.65 15.95 -11.00
N THR A 73 -5.10 15.07 -11.84
CA THR A 73 -6.03 15.49 -12.88
C THR A 73 -7.31 16.04 -12.30
N SER A 74 -7.86 15.32 -11.37
CA SER A 74 -9.10 15.76 -10.77
C SER A 74 -8.85 17.00 -9.95
N GLY A 75 -7.68 17.11 -9.43
CA GLY A 75 -7.37 18.25 -8.60
C GLY A 75 -7.22 19.50 -9.40
N HIS A 76 -6.83 19.35 -10.62
CA HIS A 76 -6.64 20.44 -11.39
C HIS A 76 -7.53 20.62 -12.42
N GLU A 77 -8.08 19.98 -12.71
CA GLU A 77 -8.83 20.22 -13.71
C GLU A 77 -9.99 20.13 -13.47
N GLU A 78 -9.85 19.81 -12.93
CA GLU A 78 -10.44 19.76 -12.76
C GLU A 78 -10.79 20.20 -12.15
N LYS A 79 -10.60 20.70 -11.80
CA LYS A 79 -10.70 21.30 -11.51
C LYS A 79 -11.24 21.53 -11.72
N SER A 80 -11.46 21.43 -12.07
CA SER A 80 -11.86 21.58 -12.58
C SER A 80 -12.62 20.90 -12.69
N SER A 81 -12.77 20.26 -12.68
CA SER A 81 -13.29 19.71 -12.93
C SER A 81 -13.91 19.11 -12.34
N ARG A 82 -14.09 18.96 -11.72
CA ARG A 82 -14.38 18.65 -11.27
C ARG A 82 -14.98 18.82 -10.96
#